data_796066780a66a246744a8ad50cc6bf04
#
_entry.id   796066780a66a246744a8ad50cc6bf04
#
_cell.length_a   1.000
_cell.length_b   1.000
_cell.length_c   1.000
_cell.angle_alpha   90.00
_cell.angle_beta   90.00
_cell.angle_gamma   90.00
#
_symmetry.space_group_name_H-M   'P 1'
#
loop_
_entity.id
_entity.type
_entity.pdbx_description
1 polymer ?
#
loop_
_entity_poly.entity_id
_entity_poly.type
_entity_poly.pdbx_seq_one_letter_code
_entity_poly.pdbx_strand_id
1 'polypeptide(L)'
;IHDTMPGASGYEWSRVEDQLAQEHTVYTLDLLGCGRSEKAGITYTNFLFVQIICDFIKNVIKEKTDIIASGFSCSFVTTAAAYDKESINKIMFINPVSMISLAQTTTKKDKLFKFFIELPIFGTFIYHIIVSRETINDFFLDKLYYNPFHVDKDVLDAYYEAAHKGGYYAKCLYSSQSAKYMNINIRHAVESI
;
A
#
# COMPACT_ATOMS: atom_id res chain seq x y z
N ILE A 1 5.32 -6.40 -3.66
CA ILE A 1 4.24 -5.39 -3.59
C ILE A 1 4.42 -4.60 -2.30
N HIS A 2 4.62 -3.28 -2.40
CA HIS A 2 4.84 -2.34 -1.30
C HIS A 2 3.57 -2.10 -0.45
N ASP A 3 3.72 -1.52 0.75
CA ASP A 3 2.59 -1.09 1.60
C ASP A 3 1.80 0.08 0.96
N THR A 4 0.62 0.39 1.48
CA THR A 4 -0.28 1.46 0.99
C THR A 4 -0.30 2.71 1.85
N MET A 5 0.70 2.89 2.71
CA MET A 5 0.85 4.14 3.46
C MET A 5 1.14 5.34 2.54
N PRO A 6 0.84 6.58 2.94
CA PRO A 6 1.19 7.76 2.17
C PRO A 6 2.68 7.82 1.86
N GLY A 7 3.02 8.00 0.57
CA GLY A 7 4.39 8.00 0.09
C GLY A 7 5.00 6.63 -0.21
N ALA A 8 4.33 5.54 0.12
CA ALA A 8 4.80 4.21 -0.26
C ALA A 8 4.86 4.05 -1.79
N SER A 9 5.83 3.29 -2.23
CA SER A 9 6.08 3.00 -3.65
C SER A 9 6.99 1.78 -3.78
N GLY A 10 7.24 1.33 -4.99
CA GLY A 10 8.23 0.30 -5.28
C GLY A 10 9.63 0.61 -4.75
N TYR A 11 9.94 1.86 -4.43
CA TYR A 11 11.19 2.25 -3.79
C TYR A 11 11.45 1.51 -2.46
N GLU A 12 10.41 1.00 -1.80
CA GLU A 12 10.53 0.14 -0.62
C GLU A 12 11.48 -1.05 -0.85
N TRP A 13 11.55 -1.54 -2.07
CA TRP A 13 12.36 -2.70 -2.46
C TRP A 13 13.75 -2.37 -2.98
N SER A 14 14.09 -1.09 -3.14
CA SER A 14 15.33 -0.62 -3.78
C SER A 14 16.62 -1.21 -3.20
N ARG A 15 16.61 -1.64 -1.94
CA ARG A 15 17.79 -2.24 -1.28
C ARG A 15 17.97 -3.73 -1.54
N VAL A 16 16.94 -4.40 -2.04
CA VAL A 16 16.95 -5.87 -2.23
C VAL A 16 16.67 -6.28 -3.68
N GLU A 17 16.11 -5.39 -4.51
CA GLU A 17 15.71 -5.71 -5.88
C GLU A 17 16.90 -6.14 -6.75
N ASP A 18 18.05 -5.46 -6.67
CA ASP A 18 19.24 -5.79 -7.45
C ASP A 18 19.80 -7.17 -7.08
N GLN A 19 19.73 -7.54 -5.80
CA GLN A 19 20.18 -8.85 -5.35
C GLN A 19 19.24 -9.95 -5.81
N LEU A 20 17.93 -9.74 -5.73
CA LEU A 20 16.93 -10.68 -6.21
C LEU A 20 17.00 -10.83 -7.73
N ALA A 21 17.29 -9.76 -8.47
CA ALA A 21 17.39 -9.75 -9.91
C ALA A 21 18.58 -10.55 -10.46
N GLN A 22 19.54 -10.99 -9.63
CA GLN A 22 20.63 -11.87 -10.06
C GLN A 22 20.13 -13.28 -10.42
N GLU A 23 19.04 -13.74 -9.79
CA GLU A 23 18.52 -15.11 -9.97
C GLU A 23 17.07 -15.14 -10.45
N HIS A 24 16.37 -13.99 -10.42
CA HIS A 24 14.94 -13.89 -10.73
C HIS A 24 14.63 -12.70 -11.64
N THR A 25 13.53 -12.80 -12.40
CA THR A 25 12.92 -11.61 -13.01
C THR A 25 12.08 -10.92 -11.94
N VAL A 26 12.47 -9.71 -11.56
CA VAL A 26 11.82 -8.93 -10.49
C VAL A 26 10.88 -7.88 -11.08
N TYR A 27 9.64 -7.86 -10.63
CA TYR A 27 8.64 -6.85 -10.96
C TYR A 27 8.31 -6.03 -9.72
N THR A 28 8.58 -4.74 -9.78
CA THR A 28 8.25 -3.79 -8.70
C THR A 28 7.10 -2.91 -9.16
N LEU A 29 5.90 -3.16 -8.64
CA LEU A 29 4.66 -2.48 -9.03
C LEU A 29 4.33 -1.35 -8.07
N ASP A 30 4.23 -0.10 -8.57
CA ASP A 30 3.57 0.96 -7.83
C ASP A 30 2.05 0.77 -7.91
N LEU A 31 1.41 0.48 -6.78
CA LEU A 31 -0.04 0.31 -6.70
C LEU A 31 -0.76 1.62 -7.06
N LEU A 32 -1.98 1.51 -7.58
CA LEU A 32 -2.83 2.68 -7.87
C LEU A 32 -2.98 3.55 -6.61
N GLY A 33 -2.76 4.85 -6.75
CA GLY A 33 -2.73 5.78 -5.62
C GLY A 33 -1.36 5.94 -4.96
N CYS A 34 -0.35 5.15 -5.31
CA CYS A 34 0.99 5.13 -4.74
C CYS A 34 2.06 5.53 -5.76
N GLY A 35 3.25 5.86 -5.28
CA GLY A 35 4.44 6.07 -6.09
C GLY A 35 4.23 6.91 -7.34
N ARG A 36 4.59 6.37 -8.49
CA ARG A 36 4.45 6.99 -9.82
C ARG A 36 3.12 6.68 -10.49
N SER A 37 2.35 5.73 -9.95
CA SER A 37 1.01 5.38 -10.46
C SER A 37 0.01 6.53 -10.28
N GLU A 38 -1.05 6.48 -11.07
CA GLU A 38 -2.13 7.48 -11.03
C GLU A 38 -2.74 7.59 -9.62
N LYS A 39 -3.07 8.82 -9.22
CA LYS A 39 -3.82 9.15 -8.02
C LYS A 39 -5.27 9.43 -8.43
N ALA A 40 -6.11 8.41 -8.40
CA ALA A 40 -7.50 8.52 -8.82
C ALA A 40 -8.39 9.13 -7.74
N GLY A 41 -9.36 9.96 -8.14
CA GLY A 41 -10.38 10.55 -7.26
C GLY A 41 -11.52 9.58 -6.94
N ILE A 42 -11.18 8.42 -6.37
CA ILE A 42 -12.12 7.33 -6.08
C ILE A 42 -12.02 6.88 -4.61
N THR A 43 -12.96 6.06 -4.18
CA THR A 43 -12.81 5.29 -2.94
C THR A 43 -12.03 4.01 -3.24
N TYR A 44 -10.84 3.89 -2.63
CA TYR A 44 -10.02 2.70 -2.76
C TYR A 44 -10.56 1.59 -1.87
N THR A 45 -10.61 0.37 -2.42
CA THR A 45 -11.10 -0.83 -1.72
C THR A 45 -10.12 -1.98 -1.86
N ASN A 46 -10.22 -2.99 -0.99
CA ASN A 46 -9.40 -4.19 -1.10
C ASN A 46 -9.56 -4.86 -2.47
N PHE A 47 -10.79 -5.04 -2.94
CA PHE A 47 -11.05 -5.70 -4.22
C PHE A 47 -10.49 -4.97 -5.44
N LEU A 48 -10.36 -3.65 -5.39
CA LEU A 48 -9.69 -2.89 -6.44
C LEU A 48 -8.22 -3.34 -6.57
N PHE A 49 -7.52 -3.47 -5.46
CA PHE A 49 -6.11 -3.90 -5.48
C PHE A 49 -5.97 -5.39 -5.82
N VAL A 50 -6.89 -6.23 -5.35
CA VAL A 50 -6.96 -7.65 -5.77
C VAL A 50 -7.07 -7.76 -7.28
N GLN A 51 -7.98 -6.99 -7.91
CA GLN A 51 -8.14 -6.97 -9.36
C GLN A 51 -6.87 -6.51 -10.07
N ILE A 52 -6.25 -5.42 -9.60
CA ILE A 52 -4.99 -4.90 -10.17
C ILE A 52 -3.88 -5.96 -10.12
N ILE A 53 -3.73 -6.67 -9.00
CA ILE A 53 -2.72 -7.71 -8.83
C ILE A 53 -2.98 -8.88 -9.78
N CYS A 54 -4.21 -9.38 -9.84
CA CYS A 54 -4.58 -10.47 -10.72
C CYS A 54 -4.39 -10.09 -12.20
N ASP A 55 -4.82 -8.88 -12.59
CA ASP A 55 -4.67 -8.39 -13.96
C ASP A 55 -3.20 -8.18 -14.33
N PHE A 56 -2.37 -7.71 -13.40
CA PHE A 56 -0.93 -7.55 -13.62
C PHE A 56 -0.25 -8.91 -13.84
N ILE A 57 -0.56 -9.91 -13.01
CA ILE A 57 -0.01 -11.26 -13.20
C ILE A 57 -0.45 -11.82 -14.56
N LYS A 58 -1.74 -11.75 -14.86
CA LYS A 58 -2.32 -12.32 -16.07
C LYS A 58 -1.86 -11.66 -17.35
N ASN A 59 -1.74 -10.32 -17.36
CA ASN A 59 -1.50 -9.57 -18.60
C ASN A 59 -0.04 -9.17 -18.81
N VAL A 60 0.73 -9.01 -17.73
CA VAL A 60 2.12 -8.55 -17.77
C VAL A 60 3.07 -9.70 -17.51
N ILE A 61 2.96 -10.39 -16.37
CA ILE A 61 3.86 -11.50 -16.00
C ILE A 61 3.57 -12.74 -16.86
N LYS A 62 2.29 -13.11 -17.00
CA LYS A 62 1.77 -14.21 -17.83
C LYS A 62 2.24 -15.61 -17.42
N GLU A 63 2.73 -15.75 -16.23
CA GLU A 63 3.17 -17.02 -15.64
C GLU A 63 2.93 -17.03 -14.13
N LYS A 64 2.96 -18.25 -13.56
CA LYS A 64 2.82 -18.44 -12.13
C LYS A 64 3.99 -17.78 -11.39
N THR A 65 3.70 -16.92 -10.41
CA THR A 65 4.71 -16.04 -9.79
C THR A 65 4.76 -16.16 -8.28
N ASP A 66 5.93 -15.91 -7.71
CA ASP A 66 6.11 -15.71 -6.28
C ASP A 66 5.86 -14.23 -5.93
N ILE A 67 5.26 -13.95 -4.77
CA ILE A 67 4.94 -12.59 -4.36
C ILE A 67 5.53 -12.30 -2.98
N ILE A 68 6.25 -11.18 -2.89
CA ILE A 68 6.63 -10.56 -1.61
C ILE A 68 5.71 -9.36 -1.40
N ALA A 69 5.04 -9.29 -0.26
CA ALA A 69 4.14 -8.18 0.07
C ALA A 69 4.41 -7.64 1.47
N SER A 70 4.25 -6.32 1.65
CA SER A 70 4.42 -5.67 2.94
C SER A 70 3.14 -5.01 3.44
N GLY A 71 3.04 -4.87 4.76
CA GLY A 71 2.02 -4.09 5.44
C GLY A 71 0.59 -4.47 5.06
N PHE A 72 -0.17 -3.48 4.61
CA PHE A 72 -1.58 -3.63 4.23
C PHE A 72 -1.77 -4.47 2.96
N SER A 73 -0.80 -4.42 2.03
CA SER A 73 -0.83 -5.16 0.77
C SER A 73 -0.83 -6.68 0.95
N CYS A 74 -0.38 -7.18 2.11
CA CYS A 74 -0.50 -8.59 2.46
C CYS A 74 -1.96 -9.07 2.40
N SER A 75 -2.93 -8.21 2.76
CA SER A 75 -4.35 -8.55 2.69
C SER A 75 -4.86 -8.67 1.26
N PHE A 76 -4.34 -7.86 0.34
CA PHE A 76 -4.70 -7.91 -1.08
C PHE A 76 -4.17 -9.20 -1.72
N VAL A 77 -2.89 -9.51 -1.44
CA VAL A 77 -2.24 -10.72 -1.95
C VAL A 77 -2.90 -11.98 -1.41
N THR A 78 -3.24 -12.01 -0.12
CA THR A 78 -4.00 -13.12 0.48
C THR A 78 -5.33 -13.34 -0.25
N THR A 79 -6.07 -12.26 -0.49
CA THR A 79 -7.37 -12.32 -1.17
C THR A 79 -7.19 -12.72 -2.64
N ALA A 80 -6.17 -12.19 -3.33
CA ALA A 80 -5.86 -12.55 -4.71
C ALA A 80 -5.51 -14.04 -4.85
N ALA A 81 -4.68 -14.57 -3.93
CA ALA A 81 -4.31 -15.99 -3.92
C ALA A 81 -5.50 -16.93 -3.67
N ALA A 82 -6.42 -16.52 -2.79
CA ALA A 82 -7.64 -17.28 -2.55
C ALA A 82 -8.59 -17.24 -3.77
N TYR A 83 -8.58 -16.14 -4.52
CA TYR A 83 -9.40 -15.94 -5.71
C TYR A 83 -8.84 -16.68 -6.94
N ASP A 84 -7.52 -16.61 -7.15
CA ASP A 84 -6.81 -17.24 -8.28
C ASP A 84 -5.59 -18.04 -7.78
N LYS A 85 -5.84 -19.29 -7.40
CA LYS A 85 -4.84 -20.21 -6.82
C LYS A 85 -3.77 -20.65 -7.84
N GLU A 86 -4.07 -20.56 -9.12
CA GLU A 86 -3.17 -21.04 -10.16
C GLU A 86 -2.10 -20.00 -10.53
N SER A 87 -2.38 -18.72 -10.34
CA SER A 87 -1.48 -17.63 -10.74
C SER A 87 -0.39 -17.29 -9.70
N ILE A 88 -0.57 -17.67 -8.44
CA ILE A 88 0.37 -17.38 -7.36
C ILE A 88 0.98 -18.69 -6.84
N ASN A 89 2.31 -18.73 -6.75
CA ASN A 89 3.05 -19.92 -6.32
C ASN A 89 3.41 -19.88 -4.82
N LYS A 90 4.22 -18.91 -4.40
CA LYS A 90 4.61 -18.70 -3.01
C LYS A 90 4.36 -17.25 -2.60
N ILE A 91 4.08 -17.07 -1.33
CA ILE A 91 3.85 -15.73 -0.78
C ILE A 91 4.74 -15.54 0.44
N MET A 92 5.44 -14.41 0.46
CA MET A 92 6.20 -13.93 1.63
C MET A 92 5.57 -12.64 2.14
N PHE A 93 5.20 -12.62 3.43
CA PHE A 93 4.65 -11.46 4.08
C PHE A 93 5.66 -10.75 4.98
N ILE A 94 5.73 -9.43 4.88
CA ILE A 94 6.55 -8.57 5.72
C ILE A 94 5.64 -7.64 6.50
N ASN A 95 5.68 -7.74 7.84
CA ASN A 95 4.87 -6.93 8.76
C ASN A 95 3.38 -6.83 8.39
N PRO A 96 2.66 -7.94 8.19
CA PRO A 96 1.26 -7.89 7.78
C PRO A 96 0.39 -7.21 8.84
N VAL A 97 -0.62 -6.46 8.40
CA VAL A 97 -1.64 -5.88 9.29
C VAL A 97 -2.42 -7.01 9.96
N SER A 98 -2.72 -6.86 11.25
CA SER A 98 -3.43 -7.89 12.01
C SER A 98 -4.82 -8.19 11.44
N MET A 99 -5.22 -9.47 11.45
CA MET A 99 -6.56 -9.88 11.00
C MET A 99 -7.69 -9.23 11.80
N ILE A 100 -7.45 -8.89 13.08
CA ILE A 100 -8.43 -8.17 13.91
C ILE A 100 -8.66 -6.75 13.37
N SER A 101 -7.58 -6.05 12.99
CA SER A 101 -7.69 -4.71 12.38
C SER A 101 -8.38 -4.77 11.02
N LEU A 102 -8.04 -5.77 10.20
CA LEU A 102 -8.62 -5.96 8.87
C LEU A 102 -10.11 -6.36 8.91
N ALA A 103 -10.59 -6.99 9.99
CA ALA A 103 -11.98 -7.34 10.16
C ALA A 103 -12.87 -6.16 10.62
N GLN A 104 -12.27 -5.02 10.97
CA GLN A 104 -13.05 -3.83 11.35
C GLN A 104 -13.77 -3.24 10.14
N THR A 105 -15.03 -2.91 10.31
CA THR A 105 -15.86 -2.29 9.26
C THR A 105 -15.94 -0.77 9.40
N THR A 106 -16.20 -0.09 8.29
CA THR A 106 -16.41 1.35 8.24
C THR A 106 -17.59 1.79 9.11
N THR A 107 -17.39 2.75 10.00
CA THR A 107 -18.42 3.34 10.86
C THR A 107 -18.90 4.69 10.31
N LYS A 108 -19.95 5.26 10.92
CA LYS A 108 -20.43 6.63 10.58
C LYS A 108 -19.35 7.68 10.84
N LYS A 109 -18.54 7.51 11.90
CA LYS A 109 -17.42 8.42 12.21
C LYS A 109 -16.32 8.32 11.14
N ASP A 110 -15.99 7.13 10.69
CA ASP A 110 -15.00 6.91 9.63
C ASP A 110 -15.44 7.56 8.30
N LYS A 111 -16.74 7.44 7.95
CA LYS A 111 -17.32 8.10 6.76
C LYS A 111 -17.24 9.63 6.86
N LEU A 112 -17.52 10.18 8.04
CA LEU A 112 -17.42 11.62 8.28
C LEU A 112 -15.98 12.10 8.19
N PHE A 113 -15.03 11.35 8.76
CA PHE A 113 -13.60 11.63 8.64
C PHE A 113 -13.15 11.65 7.17
N LYS A 114 -13.52 10.61 6.39
CA LYS A 114 -13.24 10.56 4.95
C LYS A 114 -13.78 11.80 4.23
N PHE A 115 -15.03 12.16 4.50
CA PHE A 115 -15.64 13.35 3.90
C PHE A 115 -14.81 14.62 4.16
N PHE A 116 -14.36 14.85 5.40
CA PHE A 116 -13.56 16.03 5.74
C PHE A 116 -12.18 16.03 5.06
N ILE A 117 -11.50 14.87 5.00
CA ILE A 117 -10.21 14.76 4.31
C ILE A 117 -10.37 15.00 2.80
N GLU A 118 -11.48 14.64 2.21
CA GLU A 118 -11.73 14.84 0.77
C GLU A 118 -12.23 16.24 0.40
N LEU A 119 -12.51 17.11 1.37
CA LEU A 119 -12.82 18.52 1.06
C LEU A 119 -11.67 19.20 0.32
N PRO A 120 -12.00 20.09 -0.66
CA PRO A 120 -11.00 20.67 -1.56
C PRO A 120 -9.87 21.41 -0.84
N ILE A 121 -10.18 22.38 -0.01
CA ILE A 121 -9.17 23.25 0.61
C ILE A 121 -8.75 22.65 1.96
N PHE A 122 -9.71 22.46 2.86
CA PHE A 122 -9.47 22.01 4.21
C PHE A 122 -8.81 20.62 4.27
N GLY A 123 -9.36 19.65 3.55
CA GLY A 123 -8.82 18.30 3.53
C GLY A 123 -7.44 18.23 2.89
N THR A 124 -7.18 19.03 1.86
CA THR A 124 -5.85 19.11 1.24
C THR A 124 -4.83 19.69 2.22
N PHE A 125 -5.19 20.73 2.97
CA PHE A 125 -4.32 21.30 4.01
C PHE A 125 -3.98 20.26 5.09
N ILE A 126 -4.99 19.55 5.62
CA ILE A 126 -4.77 18.49 6.61
C ILE A 126 -3.88 17.38 6.04
N TYR A 127 -4.13 16.94 4.80
CA TYR A 127 -3.32 15.91 4.15
C TYR A 127 -1.85 16.35 4.05
N HIS A 128 -1.56 17.59 3.68
CA HIS A 128 -0.18 18.09 3.63
C HIS A 128 0.52 18.14 4.98
N ILE A 129 -0.22 18.34 6.08
CA ILE A 129 0.34 18.19 7.43
C ILE A 129 0.72 16.73 7.69
N ILE A 130 -0.20 15.79 7.38
CA ILE A 130 0.00 14.36 7.60
C ILE A 130 1.20 13.82 6.82
N VAL A 131 1.43 14.34 5.61
CA VAL A 131 2.54 13.92 4.74
C VAL A 131 3.70 14.92 4.73
N SER A 132 3.81 15.76 5.77
CA SER A 132 4.97 16.64 5.91
C SER A 132 6.26 15.84 6.13
N ARG A 133 7.41 16.44 5.77
CA ARG A 133 8.72 15.79 5.98
C ARG A 133 8.94 15.38 7.43
N GLU A 134 8.51 16.21 8.37
CA GLU A 134 8.61 15.94 9.81
C GLU A 134 7.77 14.73 10.19
N THR A 135 6.50 14.69 9.79
CA THR A 135 5.61 13.56 10.11
C THR A 135 6.11 12.25 9.48
N ILE A 136 6.58 12.28 8.24
CA ILE A 136 7.16 11.11 7.57
C ILE A 136 8.43 10.67 8.30
N ASN A 137 9.31 11.60 8.65
CA ASN A 137 10.53 11.29 9.40
C ASN A 137 10.22 10.65 10.76
N ASP A 138 9.30 11.24 11.54
CA ASP A 138 8.88 10.70 12.83
C ASP A 138 8.30 9.29 12.69
N PHE A 139 7.51 9.05 11.65
CA PHE A 139 6.98 7.72 11.35
C PHE A 139 8.10 6.71 11.06
N PHE A 140 9.14 7.09 10.30
CA PHE A 140 10.30 6.22 10.06
C PHE A 140 11.05 5.92 11.36
N LEU A 141 11.30 6.93 12.19
CA LEU A 141 12.01 6.78 13.45
C LEU A 141 11.27 5.90 14.45
N ASP A 142 9.95 6.08 14.54
CA ASP A 142 9.12 5.42 15.57
C ASP A 142 8.65 4.02 15.17
N LYS A 143 8.47 3.76 13.87
CA LYS A 143 7.74 2.57 13.39
C LYS A 143 8.51 1.68 12.43
N LEU A 144 9.39 2.23 11.60
CA LEU A 144 9.99 1.46 10.52
C LEU A 144 11.46 1.08 10.77
N TYR A 145 12.24 1.95 11.40
CA TYR A 145 13.66 1.71 11.59
C TYR A 145 13.97 1.31 13.03
N TYR A 146 14.65 0.18 13.20
CA TYR A 146 15.18 -0.23 14.51
C TYR A 146 16.25 0.77 15.01
N ASN A 147 17.10 1.26 14.10
CA ASN A 147 18.12 2.25 14.41
C ASN A 147 17.77 3.59 13.72
N PRO A 148 17.39 4.62 14.48
CA PRO A 148 16.98 5.92 13.93
C PRO A 148 18.11 6.64 13.17
N PHE A 149 19.36 6.32 13.46
CA PHE A 149 20.52 6.92 12.76
C PHE A 149 20.72 6.38 11.33
N HIS A 150 19.94 5.38 10.91
CA HIS A 150 20.04 4.78 9.59
C HIS A 150 18.94 5.22 8.63
N VAL A 151 18.17 6.25 8.96
CA VAL A 151 17.20 6.84 8.03
C VAL A 151 17.95 7.73 7.04
N ASP A 152 18.09 7.25 5.81
CA ASP A 152 18.74 8.00 4.75
C ASP A 152 17.83 9.13 4.25
N LYS A 153 18.44 10.27 3.95
CA LYS A 153 17.71 11.41 3.38
C LYS A 153 17.02 11.07 2.07
N ASP A 154 17.64 10.25 1.24
CA ASP A 154 17.11 9.85 -0.07
C ASP A 154 15.81 9.03 0.07
N VAL A 155 15.75 8.17 1.11
CA VAL A 155 14.51 7.44 1.44
C VAL A 155 13.41 8.41 1.83
N LEU A 156 13.71 9.37 2.72
CA LEU A 156 12.75 10.37 3.16
C LEU A 156 12.25 11.24 2.00
N ASP A 157 13.16 11.65 1.11
CA ASP A 157 12.84 12.45 -0.06
C ASP A 157 11.95 11.66 -1.04
N ALA A 158 12.23 10.38 -1.27
CA ALA A 158 11.42 9.51 -2.13
C ALA A 158 9.99 9.36 -1.61
N TYR A 159 9.81 9.12 -0.32
CA TYR A 159 8.48 9.03 0.30
C TYR A 159 7.73 10.36 0.28
N TYR A 160 8.43 11.45 0.58
CA TYR A 160 7.85 12.79 0.54
C TYR A 160 7.36 13.14 -0.87
N GLU A 161 8.20 12.92 -1.89
CA GLU A 161 7.84 13.16 -3.29
C GLU A 161 6.64 12.32 -3.72
N ALA A 162 6.66 11.02 -3.43
CA ALA A 162 5.58 10.10 -3.77
C ALA A 162 4.25 10.47 -3.11
N ALA A 163 4.28 10.96 -1.85
CA ALA A 163 3.09 11.42 -1.13
C ALA A 163 2.48 12.70 -1.73
N HIS A 164 3.29 13.58 -2.34
CA HIS A 164 2.84 14.86 -2.90
C HIS A 164 2.53 14.79 -4.41
N LYS A 165 2.98 13.73 -5.08
CA LYS A 165 2.69 13.51 -6.50
C LYS A 165 1.19 13.20 -6.69
N GLY A 166 0.58 13.77 -7.74
CA GLY A 166 -0.83 13.55 -8.08
C GLY A 166 -1.79 14.61 -7.50
N GLY A 167 -1.27 15.61 -6.82
CA GLY A 167 -2.02 16.82 -6.43
C GLY A 167 -3.24 16.52 -5.57
N TYR A 168 -4.39 17.09 -5.94
CA TYR A 168 -5.63 17.02 -5.17
C TYR A 168 -6.08 15.60 -4.78
N TYR A 169 -5.88 14.61 -5.64
CA TYR A 169 -6.35 13.24 -5.42
C TYR A 169 -5.40 12.36 -4.60
N ALA A 170 -4.18 12.83 -4.30
CA ALA A 170 -3.22 12.06 -3.50
C ALA A 170 -3.77 11.63 -2.12
N LYS A 171 -4.68 12.42 -1.54
CA LYS A 171 -5.34 12.15 -0.25
C LYS A 171 -6.41 11.06 -0.28
N CYS A 172 -6.92 10.67 -1.48
CA CYS A 172 -8.06 9.74 -1.59
C CYS A 172 -7.70 8.31 -1.12
N LEU A 173 -6.47 7.85 -1.37
CA LEU A 173 -6.00 6.57 -0.85
C LEU A 173 -5.94 6.60 0.69
N TYR A 174 -5.29 7.62 1.27
CA TYR A 174 -5.22 7.79 2.72
C TYR A 174 -6.59 7.86 3.38
N SER A 175 -7.52 8.66 2.82
CA SER A 175 -8.87 8.79 3.35
C SER A 175 -9.65 7.47 3.31
N SER A 176 -9.47 6.69 2.24
CA SER A 176 -10.12 5.38 2.08
C SER A 176 -9.57 4.35 3.07
N GLN A 177 -8.25 4.30 3.24
CA GLN A 177 -7.59 3.39 4.18
C GLN A 177 -7.95 3.74 5.63
N SER A 178 -7.82 5.01 6.02
CA SER A 178 -8.14 5.49 7.37
C SER A 178 -9.62 5.28 7.72
N ALA A 179 -10.52 5.37 6.74
CA ALA A 179 -11.94 5.09 6.90
C ALA A 179 -12.30 3.60 6.71
N LYS A 180 -11.31 2.71 6.66
CA LYS A 180 -11.46 1.25 6.61
C LYS A 180 -12.21 0.70 5.37
N TYR A 181 -12.24 1.47 4.28
CA TYR A 181 -12.82 0.98 3.02
C TYR A 181 -11.97 -0.11 2.36
N MET A 182 -10.68 -0.16 2.70
CA MET A 182 -9.74 -1.18 2.21
C MET A 182 -9.70 -2.43 3.11
N ASN A 183 -10.37 -2.39 4.27
CA ASN A 183 -10.45 -3.51 5.19
C ASN A 183 -11.29 -4.65 4.63
N ILE A 184 -10.87 -5.87 4.89
CA ILE A 184 -11.59 -7.10 4.59
C ILE A 184 -11.21 -8.19 5.59
N ASN A 185 -12.18 -9.00 6.00
CA ASN A 185 -11.89 -10.17 6.83
C ASN A 185 -11.26 -11.27 5.95
N ILE A 186 -9.96 -11.47 6.08
CA ILE A 186 -9.18 -12.43 5.28
C ILE A 186 -9.09 -13.82 5.90
N ARG A 187 -9.77 -14.09 7.02
CA ARG A 187 -9.63 -15.36 7.75
C ARG A 187 -9.84 -16.58 6.85
N HIS A 188 -10.94 -16.62 6.13
CA HIS A 188 -11.22 -17.73 5.22
C HIS A 188 -10.27 -17.78 4.02
N ALA A 189 -9.78 -16.64 3.57
CA ALA A 189 -8.79 -16.60 2.51
C ALA A 189 -7.46 -17.23 2.96
N VAL A 190 -6.99 -16.91 4.17
CA VAL A 190 -5.77 -17.51 4.77
C VAL A 190 -5.92 -19.03 4.96
N GLU A 191 -7.10 -19.51 5.36
CA GLU A 191 -7.37 -20.94 5.54
C GLU A 191 -7.43 -21.71 4.21
N SER A 192 -7.55 -21.03 3.07
CA SER A 192 -7.75 -21.62 1.74
C SER A 192 -6.52 -21.64 0.84
N ILE A 193 -5.44 -20.95 1.21
CA ILE A 193 -4.19 -20.83 0.42
C ILE A 193 -3.09 -21.78 0.91
#